data_7d3d34d19589223ec8cfa0fa5483ca29
#
_entry.id   7d3d34d19589223ec8cfa0fa5483ca29
#
_cell.length_a   1.000
_cell.length_b   1.000
_cell.length_c   1.000
_cell.angle_alpha   90.00
_cell.angle_beta   90.00
_cell.angle_gamma   90.00
#
_symmetry.space_group_name_H-M   'P 1'
#
loop_
_entity.id
_entity.type
_entity.pdbx_description
1 polymer ?
#
loop_
_entity_poly.entity_id
_entity_poly.type
_entity_poly.pdbx_seq_one_letter_code
_entity_poly.pdbx_strand_id
1 'polypeptide(L)'
;MAKLLAIDGLNIVRRVYEASPEPDSSLKASIALRHAFSSFRNVLETHAPTHVLAAFDHGGQNWRHALYPRYREGRAAMPHELRAALPEFHERLRAAGLHVVSIPEVEADDVIATGVMRWLSEGRGEAIVATTDKDLHPLIAHGALVWDHFKNEWHDDAWVRQRFGVAPERLHDLLALMGDPTDGVPGVSKIGMKTAARLLNAYGSLDAVIAGAGILKTPLGERLRAEREILEISRCLVSLKLDVRLGVTWNMLAYDSN
;
A
#
# COMPACT_ATOMS: atom_id res chain seq x y z
N MET A 1 18.81 -17.64 -6.10
CA MET A 1 17.35 -17.63 -6.29
C MET A 1 16.97 -16.25 -6.73
N ALA A 2 16.05 -16.09 -7.68
CA ALA A 2 15.64 -14.77 -8.12
C ALA A 2 14.86 -14.04 -7.00
N LYS A 3 15.00 -12.72 -6.94
CA LYS A 3 14.44 -11.89 -5.90
C LYS A 3 13.84 -10.62 -6.50
N LEU A 4 12.54 -10.42 -6.32
CA LEU A 4 11.85 -9.19 -6.68
C LEU A 4 11.88 -8.24 -5.48
N LEU A 5 12.26 -7.00 -5.70
CA LEU A 5 12.08 -5.90 -4.77
C LEU A 5 11.05 -4.95 -5.36
N ALA A 6 9.86 -4.88 -4.75
CA ALA A 6 8.84 -3.90 -5.06
C ALA A 6 8.97 -2.72 -4.10
N ILE A 7 9.15 -1.51 -4.63
CA ILE A 7 9.36 -0.30 -3.86
C ILE A 7 8.15 0.62 -4.02
N ASP A 8 7.54 0.97 -2.90
CA ASP A 8 6.54 2.04 -2.82
C ASP A 8 7.27 3.40 -2.87
N GLY A 9 7.38 3.94 -4.06
CA GLY A 9 8.24 5.09 -4.33
C GLY A 9 7.78 6.36 -3.64
N LEU A 10 6.47 6.65 -3.67
CA LEU A 10 5.93 7.83 -3.00
C LEU A 10 5.95 7.70 -1.48
N ASN A 11 5.81 6.52 -0.91
CA ASN A 11 5.94 6.29 0.52
C ASN A 11 7.33 6.75 1.01
N ILE A 12 8.40 6.35 0.31
CA ILE A 12 9.76 6.79 0.63
C ILE A 12 9.90 8.30 0.45
N VAL A 13 9.51 8.82 -0.71
CA VAL A 13 9.68 10.24 -1.05
C VAL A 13 8.93 11.15 -0.06
N ARG A 14 7.66 10.83 0.22
CA ARG A 14 6.83 11.62 1.14
C ARG A 14 7.38 11.61 2.56
N ARG A 15 7.77 10.45 3.08
CA ARG A 15 8.32 10.37 4.44
C ARG A 15 9.61 11.15 4.59
N VAL A 16 10.49 11.09 3.60
CA VAL A 16 11.73 11.88 3.61
C VAL A 16 11.43 13.37 3.53
N TYR A 17 10.48 13.78 2.67
CA TYR A 17 10.07 15.17 2.54
C TYR A 17 9.46 15.71 3.84
N GLU A 18 8.55 14.97 4.46
CA GLU A 18 7.86 15.37 5.69
C GLU A 18 8.79 15.39 6.91
N ALA A 19 9.82 14.55 6.94
CA ALA A 19 10.83 14.55 7.98
C ALA A 19 11.82 15.74 7.89
N SER A 20 11.89 16.44 6.75
CA SER A 20 12.75 17.60 6.59
C SER A 20 12.18 18.81 7.34
N PRO A 21 12.97 19.49 8.19
CA PRO A 21 12.51 20.65 8.96
C PRO A 21 12.34 21.92 8.10
N GLU A 22 12.84 21.91 6.86
CA GLU A 22 12.78 23.05 5.96
C GLU A 22 11.33 23.40 5.59
N PRO A 23 10.99 24.69 5.42
CA PRO A 23 9.69 25.09 4.89
C PRO A 23 9.52 24.62 3.45
N ASP A 24 8.28 24.42 3.02
CA ASP A 24 7.96 23.98 1.67
C ASP A 24 8.57 24.92 0.62
N SER A 25 9.43 24.36 -0.22
CA SER A 25 10.22 25.10 -1.21
C SER A 25 10.86 24.14 -2.21
N SER A 26 11.38 24.69 -3.31
CA SER A 26 12.16 23.92 -4.28
C SER A 26 13.46 23.37 -3.65
N LEU A 27 14.03 24.10 -2.70
CA LEU A 27 15.22 23.65 -1.95
C LEU A 27 14.88 22.41 -1.10
N LYS A 28 13.77 22.46 -0.33
CA LYS A 28 13.29 21.30 0.45
C LYS A 28 13.04 20.10 -0.47
N ALA A 29 12.36 20.31 -1.59
CA ALA A 29 12.10 19.24 -2.56
C ALA A 29 13.39 18.61 -3.09
N SER A 30 14.37 19.44 -3.47
CA SER A 30 15.67 18.97 -3.95
C SER A 30 16.44 18.16 -2.89
N ILE A 31 16.47 18.65 -1.64
CA ILE A 31 17.11 17.95 -0.53
C ILE A 31 16.43 16.62 -0.26
N ALA A 32 15.09 16.64 -0.16
CA ALA A 32 14.31 15.43 0.11
C ALA A 32 14.48 14.37 -0.99
N LEU A 33 14.46 14.74 -2.26
CA LEU A 33 14.65 13.81 -3.38
C LEU A 33 16.08 13.24 -3.43
N ARG A 34 17.09 14.00 -3.00
CA ARG A 34 18.46 13.49 -2.84
C ARG A 34 18.52 12.44 -1.74
N HIS A 35 17.90 12.68 -0.58
CA HIS A 35 17.83 11.71 0.50
C HIS A 35 16.97 10.50 0.13
N ALA A 36 15.84 10.71 -0.57
CA ALA A 36 15.04 9.61 -1.10
C ALA A 36 15.86 8.72 -2.04
N PHE A 37 16.67 9.32 -2.93
CA PHE A 37 17.56 8.54 -3.80
C PHE A 37 18.57 7.70 -3.00
N SER A 38 19.13 8.26 -1.93
CA SER A 38 19.98 7.49 -1.02
C SER A 38 19.23 6.36 -0.32
N SER A 39 17.95 6.59 0.05
CA SER A 39 17.09 5.55 0.60
C SER A 39 16.84 4.41 -0.41
N PHE A 40 16.56 4.74 -1.67
CA PHE A 40 16.44 3.72 -2.73
C PHE A 40 17.73 2.89 -2.85
N ARG A 41 18.90 3.54 -2.88
CA ARG A 41 20.17 2.84 -2.92
C ARG A 41 20.38 1.91 -1.72
N ASN A 42 20.11 2.39 -0.52
CA ASN A 42 20.24 1.60 0.70
C ASN A 42 19.33 0.35 0.67
N VAL A 43 18.09 0.48 0.18
CA VAL A 43 17.17 -0.66 0.03
C VAL A 43 17.70 -1.67 -1.00
N LEU A 44 18.24 -1.20 -2.12
CA LEU A 44 18.87 -2.04 -3.15
C LEU A 44 20.10 -2.78 -2.59
N GLU A 45 21.00 -2.07 -1.92
CA GLU A 45 22.22 -2.63 -1.30
C GLU A 45 21.87 -3.66 -0.21
N THR A 46 20.86 -3.35 0.62
CA THR A 46 20.42 -4.24 1.71
C THR A 46 19.88 -5.56 1.20
N HIS A 47 19.06 -5.52 0.15
CA HIS A 47 18.33 -6.70 -0.31
C HIS A 47 18.99 -7.40 -1.50
N ALA A 48 19.90 -6.75 -2.22
CA ALA A 48 20.57 -7.27 -3.41
C ALA A 48 19.60 -8.00 -4.36
N PRO A 49 18.56 -7.29 -4.87
CA PRO A 49 17.53 -7.89 -5.71
C PRO A 49 18.07 -8.22 -7.10
N THR A 50 17.44 -9.19 -7.77
CA THR A 50 17.66 -9.45 -9.21
C THR A 50 16.67 -8.71 -10.10
N HIS A 51 15.54 -8.24 -9.52
CA HIS A 51 14.50 -7.51 -10.23
C HIS A 51 13.96 -6.41 -9.31
N VAL A 52 13.68 -5.23 -9.87
CA VAL A 52 13.15 -4.08 -9.13
C VAL A 52 11.92 -3.52 -9.82
N LEU A 53 10.84 -3.41 -9.06
CA LEU A 53 9.61 -2.72 -9.44
C LEU A 53 9.48 -1.45 -8.59
N ALA A 54 9.89 -0.31 -9.11
CA ALA A 54 9.70 0.99 -8.43
C ALA A 54 8.35 1.58 -8.85
N ALA A 55 7.34 1.45 -8.00
CA ALA A 55 5.99 1.91 -8.27
C ALA A 55 5.75 3.33 -7.75
N PHE A 56 5.07 4.15 -8.56
CA PHE A 56 4.68 5.51 -8.20
C PHE A 56 3.24 5.79 -8.62
N ASP A 57 2.50 6.52 -7.77
CA ASP A 57 1.20 7.03 -8.18
C ASP A 57 1.35 7.98 -9.38
N HIS A 58 0.47 7.82 -10.36
CA HIS A 58 0.46 8.70 -11.53
C HIS A 58 -0.04 10.11 -11.21
N GLY A 59 -0.82 10.22 -10.14
CA GLY A 59 -1.52 11.45 -9.76
C GLY A 59 -2.89 11.55 -10.46
N GLY A 60 -3.73 12.48 -9.95
CA GLY A 60 -5.09 12.62 -10.43
C GLY A 60 -6.07 11.63 -9.79
N GLN A 61 -7.23 11.51 -10.42
CA GLN A 61 -8.26 10.56 -9.98
C GLN A 61 -7.91 9.14 -10.42
N ASN A 62 -8.33 8.17 -9.61
CA ASN A 62 -8.18 6.76 -9.89
C ASN A 62 -9.53 6.04 -9.77
N TRP A 63 -9.54 4.73 -9.99
CA TRP A 63 -10.76 3.93 -9.96
C TRP A 63 -11.51 3.98 -8.62
N ARG A 64 -10.81 4.22 -7.48
CA ARG A 64 -11.45 4.37 -6.16
C ARG A 64 -12.26 5.66 -6.08
N HIS A 65 -11.81 6.74 -6.70
CA HIS A 65 -12.59 8.00 -6.80
C HIS A 65 -13.84 7.82 -7.67
N ALA A 66 -13.77 7.02 -8.74
CA ALA A 66 -14.95 6.68 -9.54
C ALA A 66 -15.99 5.89 -8.74
N LEU A 67 -15.53 5.00 -7.84
CA LEU A 67 -16.40 4.23 -6.95
C LEU A 67 -16.96 5.08 -5.80
N TYR A 68 -16.13 5.93 -5.20
CA TYR A 68 -16.47 6.75 -4.05
C TYR A 68 -15.81 8.14 -4.17
N PRO A 69 -16.53 9.16 -4.63
CA PRO A 69 -15.97 10.50 -4.92
C PRO A 69 -15.28 11.18 -3.73
N ARG A 70 -15.64 10.79 -2.49
CA ARG A 70 -15.03 11.33 -1.26
C ARG A 70 -13.75 10.59 -0.84
N TYR A 71 -13.31 9.61 -1.62
CA TYR A 71 -12.05 8.90 -1.36
C TYR A 71 -10.88 9.90 -1.35
N ARG A 72 -10.09 9.90 -0.27
CA ARG A 72 -8.96 10.82 -0.04
C ARG A 72 -9.30 12.32 -0.07
N GLU A 73 -10.60 12.71 0.03
CA GLU A 73 -11.03 14.12 0.01
C GLU A 73 -10.33 14.97 1.09
N GLY A 74 -10.06 14.40 2.26
CA GLY A 74 -9.36 15.07 3.37
C GLY A 74 -7.84 14.98 3.36
N ARG A 75 -7.25 14.29 2.38
CA ARG A 75 -5.80 14.09 2.32
C ARG A 75 -5.10 15.35 1.83
N ALA A 76 -4.07 15.79 2.58
CA ALA A 76 -3.25 16.92 2.16
C ALA A 76 -2.64 16.67 0.77
N ALA A 77 -2.82 17.63 -0.12
CA ALA A 77 -2.22 17.57 -1.45
C ALA A 77 -0.70 17.48 -1.36
N MET A 78 -0.10 16.82 -2.35
CA MET A 78 1.36 16.84 -2.47
C MET A 78 1.83 18.28 -2.72
N PRO A 79 2.83 18.79 -1.97
CA PRO A 79 3.40 20.11 -2.19
C PRO A 79 3.78 20.31 -3.67
N HIS A 80 3.48 21.48 -4.19
CA HIS A 80 3.66 21.80 -5.61
C HIS A 80 5.10 21.56 -6.07
N GLU A 81 6.07 22.03 -5.29
CA GLU A 81 7.52 21.95 -5.59
C GLU A 81 7.99 20.49 -5.61
N LEU A 82 7.51 19.67 -4.70
CA LEU A 82 7.81 18.24 -4.69
C LEU A 82 7.24 17.55 -5.93
N ARG A 83 5.98 17.86 -6.27
CA ARG A 83 5.33 17.31 -7.47
C ARG A 83 6.06 17.70 -8.74
N ALA A 84 6.46 18.98 -8.84
CA ALA A 84 7.18 19.50 -10.02
C ALA A 84 8.55 18.84 -10.20
N ALA A 85 9.21 18.39 -9.13
CA ALA A 85 10.52 17.76 -9.16
C ALA A 85 10.48 16.23 -9.38
N LEU A 86 9.32 15.58 -9.25
CA LEU A 86 9.22 14.13 -9.42
C LEU A 86 9.64 13.62 -10.81
N PRO A 87 9.31 14.27 -11.94
CA PRO A 87 9.74 13.79 -13.26
C PRO A 87 11.27 13.66 -13.36
N GLU A 88 12.03 14.65 -12.91
CA GLU A 88 13.49 14.60 -12.88
C GLU A 88 14.00 13.49 -11.96
N PHE A 89 13.34 13.29 -10.82
CA PHE A 89 13.67 12.20 -9.91
C PHE A 89 13.45 10.83 -10.55
N HIS A 90 12.35 10.65 -11.30
CA HIS A 90 12.10 9.41 -12.04
C HIS A 90 13.17 9.15 -13.10
N GLU A 91 13.60 10.19 -13.85
CA GLU A 91 14.71 10.04 -14.81
C GLU A 91 16.01 9.64 -14.10
N ARG A 92 16.26 10.19 -12.94
CA ARG A 92 17.43 9.84 -12.14
C ARG A 92 17.41 8.40 -11.63
N LEU A 93 16.23 7.88 -11.25
CA LEU A 93 16.06 6.48 -10.92
C LEU A 93 16.29 5.57 -12.14
N ARG A 94 15.75 5.96 -13.31
CA ARG A 94 15.97 5.23 -14.57
C ARG A 94 17.46 5.20 -14.98
N ALA A 95 18.15 6.32 -14.84
CA ALA A 95 19.59 6.40 -15.08
C ALA A 95 20.41 5.52 -14.12
N ALA A 96 19.87 5.21 -12.94
CA ALA A 96 20.44 4.26 -11.98
C ALA A 96 20.00 2.80 -12.24
N GLY A 97 19.38 2.50 -13.38
CA GLY A 97 18.97 1.15 -13.77
C GLY A 97 17.62 0.68 -13.18
N LEU A 98 16.86 1.56 -12.53
CA LEU A 98 15.56 1.18 -12.00
C LEU A 98 14.44 1.43 -13.02
N HIS A 99 13.53 0.47 -13.15
CA HIS A 99 12.35 0.66 -13.96
C HIS A 99 11.22 1.28 -13.12
N VAL A 100 10.90 2.55 -13.40
CA VAL A 100 9.84 3.29 -12.72
C VAL A 100 8.50 3.03 -13.42
N VAL A 101 7.55 2.44 -12.68
CA VAL A 101 6.20 2.15 -13.16
C VAL A 101 5.20 3.11 -12.52
N SER A 102 4.46 3.81 -13.36
CA SER A 102 3.39 4.72 -12.95
C SER A 102 2.28 4.63 -13.99
N ILE A 103 1.08 4.23 -13.56
CA ILE A 103 -0.03 3.88 -14.46
C ILE A 103 -1.20 4.83 -14.20
N PRO A 104 -1.76 5.49 -15.25
CA PRO A 104 -2.93 6.33 -15.09
C PRO A 104 -4.09 5.59 -14.43
N GLU A 105 -4.85 6.29 -13.58
CA GLU A 105 -6.04 5.78 -12.89
C GLU A 105 -5.81 4.60 -11.94
N VAL A 106 -4.53 4.24 -11.67
CA VAL A 106 -4.13 3.13 -10.78
C VAL A 106 -3.18 3.65 -9.72
N GLU A 107 -3.31 3.18 -8.49
CA GLU A 107 -2.40 3.51 -7.40
C GLU A 107 -1.16 2.61 -7.42
N ALA A 108 -0.07 3.11 -6.85
CA ALA A 108 1.17 2.36 -6.71
C ALA A 108 0.96 1.03 -5.98
N ASP A 109 0.06 1.00 -5.00
CA ASP A 109 -0.28 -0.20 -4.23
C ASP A 109 -0.85 -1.32 -5.10
N ASP A 110 -1.75 -0.97 -6.04
CA ASP A 110 -2.32 -1.92 -7.01
C ASP A 110 -1.23 -2.45 -7.97
N VAL A 111 -0.29 -1.57 -8.37
CA VAL A 111 0.86 -1.96 -9.20
C VAL A 111 1.77 -2.94 -8.46
N ILE A 112 2.11 -2.63 -7.20
CA ILE A 112 2.94 -3.48 -6.33
C ILE A 112 2.25 -4.82 -6.11
N ALA A 113 0.99 -4.79 -5.71
CA ALA A 113 0.23 -6.01 -5.42
C ALA A 113 0.15 -6.92 -6.65
N THR A 114 -0.17 -6.37 -7.82
CA THR A 114 -0.21 -7.13 -9.08
C THR A 114 1.15 -7.73 -9.41
N GLY A 115 2.23 -6.95 -9.32
CA GLY A 115 3.59 -7.41 -9.62
C GLY A 115 4.06 -8.51 -8.68
N VAL A 116 3.87 -8.32 -7.37
CA VAL A 116 4.26 -9.27 -6.33
C VAL A 116 3.47 -10.57 -6.45
N MET A 117 2.14 -10.50 -6.58
CA MET A 117 1.30 -11.69 -6.70
C MET A 117 1.61 -12.49 -7.95
N ARG A 118 1.85 -11.81 -9.07
CA ARG A 118 2.25 -12.47 -10.31
C ARG A 118 3.62 -13.14 -10.19
N TRP A 119 4.62 -12.47 -9.57
CA TRP A 119 5.93 -13.03 -9.33
C TRP A 119 5.87 -14.32 -8.50
N LEU A 120 5.12 -14.27 -7.39
CA LEU A 120 4.96 -15.41 -6.49
C LEU A 120 4.18 -16.56 -7.15
N SER A 121 3.09 -16.27 -7.87
CA SER A 121 2.29 -17.30 -8.55
C SER A 121 3.04 -18.00 -9.68
N GLU A 122 3.99 -17.33 -10.33
CA GLU A 122 4.87 -17.91 -11.34
C GLU A 122 6.05 -18.69 -10.72
N GLY A 123 6.16 -18.75 -9.39
CA GLY A 123 7.21 -19.48 -8.68
C GLY A 123 8.63 -18.94 -8.96
N ARG A 124 8.77 -17.65 -9.25
CA ARG A 124 10.06 -17.04 -9.66
C ARG A 124 11.05 -16.90 -8.52
N GLY A 125 10.60 -16.84 -7.30
CA GLY A 125 11.45 -16.70 -6.12
C GLY A 125 10.87 -15.78 -5.06
N GLU A 126 11.72 -15.19 -4.25
CA GLU A 126 11.36 -14.30 -3.15
C GLU A 126 10.80 -12.96 -3.67
N ALA A 127 9.81 -12.40 -2.98
CA ALA A 127 9.29 -11.07 -3.23
C ALA A 127 9.33 -10.23 -1.96
N ILE A 128 10.03 -9.10 -2.01
CA ILE A 128 10.16 -8.13 -0.92
C ILE A 128 9.40 -6.85 -1.32
N VAL A 129 8.60 -6.34 -0.40
CA VAL A 129 7.89 -5.07 -0.53
C VAL A 129 8.48 -4.06 0.44
N ALA A 130 9.16 -3.04 -0.07
CA ALA A 130 9.70 -1.95 0.73
C ALA A 130 8.65 -0.85 0.88
N THR A 131 7.93 -0.86 1.99
CA THR A 131 6.85 0.09 2.31
C THR A 131 6.62 0.19 3.81
N THR A 132 5.95 1.26 4.22
CA THR A 132 5.38 1.42 5.57
C THR A 132 3.85 1.44 5.53
N ASP A 133 3.27 1.26 4.33
CA ASP A 133 1.83 1.30 4.17
C ASP A 133 1.20 -0.03 4.61
N LYS A 134 0.19 0.10 5.49
CA LYS A 134 -0.53 -1.05 6.03
C LYS A 134 -1.33 -1.80 4.97
N ASP A 135 -1.72 -1.09 3.90
CA ASP A 135 -2.59 -1.63 2.86
C ASP A 135 -1.89 -2.71 2.01
N LEU A 136 -0.54 -2.75 2.04
CA LEU A 136 0.27 -3.78 1.39
C LEU A 136 0.59 -5.00 2.30
N HIS A 137 0.30 -4.93 3.61
CA HIS A 137 0.58 -6.05 4.52
C HIS A 137 -0.23 -7.33 4.25
N PRO A 138 -1.44 -7.29 3.65
CA PRO A 138 -2.13 -8.53 3.24
C PRO A 138 -1.32 -9.42 2.29
N LEU A 139 -0.35 -8.86 1.55
CA LEU A 139 0.55 -9.65 0.69
C LEU A 139 1.41 -10.65 1.46
N ILE A 140 1.61 -10.44 2.76
CA ILE A 140 2.32 -11.39 3.66
C ILE A 140 1.63 -12.75 3.66
N ALA A 141 0.30 -12.79 3.65
CA ALA A 141 -0.47 -14.03 3.58
C ALA A 141 -0.20 -14.84 2.31
N HIS A 142 0.34 -14.22 1.28
CA HIS A 142 0.68 -14.85 0.01
C HIS A 142 2.19 -15.16 -0.12
N GLY A 143 2.97 -14.93 0.94
CA GLY A 143 4.39 -15.22 0.97
C GLY A 143 5.30 -14.05 0.60
N ALA A 144 4.77 -12.82 0.47
CA ALA A 144 5.60 -11.64 0.34
C ALA A 144 6.25 -11.28 1.69
N LEU A 145 7.44 -10.71 1.64
CA LEU A 145 8.15 -10.16 2.79
C LEU A 145 7.97 -8.64 2.78
N VAL A 146 7.51 -8.05 3.88
CA VAL A 146 7.33 -6.60 3.99
C VAL A 146 8.43 -6.01 4.86
N TRP A 147 9.07 -4.95 4.35
CA TRP A 147 10.19 -4.28 4.97
C TRP A 147 9.94 -2.80 5.21
N ASP A 148 9.98 -2.37 6.48
CA ASP A 148 10.03 -0.95 6.83
C ASP A 148 11.48 -0.44 6.75
N HIS A 149 11.81 0.19 5.63
CA HIS A 149 13.13 0.74 5.37
C HIS A 149 13.59 1.75 6.45
N PHE A 150 12.68 2.56 6.99
CA PHE A 150 13.03 3.63 7.93
C PHE A 150 13.36 3.12 9.32
N LYS A 151 12.74 2.00 9.71
CA LYS A 151 13.00 1.35 11.00
C LYS A 151 13.98 0.18 10.91
N ASN A 152 14.32 -0.23 9.68
CA ASN A 152 15.11 -1.42 9.41
C ASN A 152 14.44 -2.67 10.03
N GLU A 153 13.14 -2.84 9.81
CA GLU A 153 12.30 -3.83 10.48
C GLU A 153 11.49 -4.66 9.49
N TRP A 154 11.47 -5.97 9.67
CA TRP A 154 10.55 -6.86 8.95
C TRP A 154 9.18 -6.84 9.62
N HIS A 155 8.14 -6.69 8.79
CA HIS A 155 6.77 -6.88 9.23
C HIS A 155 6.31 -8.27 8.76
N ASP A 156 6.13 -9.16 9.70
CA ASP A 156 5.65 -10.53 9.48
C ASP A 156 4.22 -10.73 9.99
N ASP A 157 3.72 -11.96 9.93
CA ASP A 157 2.39 -12.33 10.47
C ASP A 157 2.27 -11.95 11.96
N ALA A 158 3.29 -12.20 12.76
CA ALA A 158 3.28 -11.90 14.20
C ALA A 158 3.20 -10.38 14.43
N TRP A 159 3.95 -9.61 13.64
CA TRP A 159 3.91 -8.14 13.69
C TRP A 159 2.51 -7.61 13.35
N VAL A 160 1.87 -8.12 12.28
CA VAL A 160 0.51 -7.71 11.88
C VAL A 160 -0.51 -8.05 12.97
N ARG A 161 -0.46 -9.28 13.53
CA ARG A 161 -1.35 -9.68 14.64
C ARG A 161 -1.16 -8.80 15.87
N GLN A 162 0.06 -8.50 16.23
CA GLN A 162 0.35 -7.63 17.37
C GLN A 162 -0.16 -6.20 17.14
N ARG A 163 0.00 -5.68 15.92
CA ARG A 163 -0.32 -4.29 15.58
C ARG A 163 -1.81 -4.07 15.37
N PHE A 164 -2.50 -4.99 14.71
CA PHE A 164 -3.88 -4.84 14.23
C PHE A 164 -4.88 -5.80 14.89
N GLY A 165 -4.40 -6.84 15.57
CA GLY A 165 -5.23 -7.83 16.25
C GLY A 165 -5.86 -8.86 15.32
N VAL A 166 -5.45 -8.92 14.04
CA VAL A 166 -5.91 -9.88 13.03
C VAL A 166 -4.73 -10.44 12.24
N ALA A 167 -4.93 -11.58 11.58
CA ALA A 167 -3.97 -12.11 10.63
C ALA A 167 -3.89 -11.24 9.35
N PRO A 168 -2.76 -11.27 8.60
CA PRO A 168 -2.57 -10.46 7.40
C PRO A 168 -3.70 -10.57 6.38
N GLU A 169 -4.21 -11.76 6.12
CA GLU A 169 -5.30 -12.02 5.19
C GLU A 169 -6.63 -11.34 5.56
N ARG A 170 -6.77 -10.90 6.82
CA ARG A 170 -7.98 -10.23 7.32
C ARG A 170 -7.82 -8.72 7.48
N LEU A 171 -6.66 -8.18 7.12
CA LEU A 171 -6.37 -6.77 7.37
C LEU A 171 -7.27 -5.86 6.53
N HIS A 172 -7.53 -6.20 5.26
CA HIS A 172 -8.49 -5.45 4.45
C HIS A 172 -9.92 -5.53 5.00
N ASP A 173 -10.35 -6.69 5.49
CA ASP A 173 -11.64 -6.84 6.16
C ASP A 173 -11.74 -5.98 7.43
N LEU A 174 -10.64 -5.88 8.18
CA LEU A 174 -10.54 -5.00 9.36
C LEU A 174 -10.73 -3.53 8.95
N LEU A 175 -10.01 -3.08 7.92
CA LEU A 175 -10.10 -1.71 7.41
C LEU A 175 -11.48 -1.42 6.82
N ALA A 176 -12.09 -2.38 6.13
CA ALA A 176 -13.46 -2.24 5.64
C ALA A 176 -14.48 -2.02 6.78
N LEU A 177 -14.34 -2.75 7.89
CA LEU A 177 -15.22 -2.60 9.06
C LEU A 177 -14.98 -1.29 9.81
N MET A 178 -13.72 -0.97 10.13
CA MET A 178 -13.39 0.19 10.96
C MET A 178 -13.31 1.49 10.19
N GLY A 179 -13.19 1.43 8.88
CA GLY A 179 -12.85 2.57 8.05
C GLY A 179 -11.36 2.96 8.13
N ASP A 180 -10.98 3.88 7.27
CA ASP A 180 -9.67 4.53 7.27
C ASP A 180 -9.84 6.05 7.05
N PRO A 181 -9.72 6.86 8.08
CA PRO A 181 -9.83 8.31 7.96
C PRO A 181 -8.75 8.93 7.05
N THR A 182 -7.57 8.29 6.95
CA THR A 182 -6.45 8.80 6.13
C THR A 182 -6.80 8.77 4.64
N ASP A 183 -7.47 7.71 4.21
CA ASP A 183 -7.90 7.52 2.83
C ASP A 183 -9.39 7.80 2.62
N GLY A 184 -10.10 8.29 3.66
CA GLY A 184 -11.52 8.61 3.56
C GLY A 184 -12.40 7.38 3.38
N VAL A 185 -11.94 6.19 3.79
CA VAL A 185 -12.74 4.97 3.80
C VAL A 185 -13.73 5.04 4.96
N PRO A 186 -15.06 5.00 4.69
CA PRO A 186 -16.05 5.31 5.71
C PRO A 186 -16.15 4.27 6.82
N GLY A 187 -16.06 2.98 6.50
CA GLY A 187 -16.31 1.89 7.46
C GLY A 187 -17.73 1.88 7.99
N VAL A 188 -17.97 1.09 9.03
CA VAL A 188 -19.25 1.02 9.76
C VAL A 188 -19.17 1.89 11.01
N SER A 189 -20.19 2.72 11.22
CA SER A 189 -20.23 3.68 12.34
C SER A 189 -20.02 2.98 13.69
N LYS A 190 -19.22 3.60 14.57
CA LYS A 190 -18.89 3.11 15.92
C LYS A 190 -18.22 1.72 15.95
N ILE A 191 -17.66 1.26 14.84
CA ILE A 191 -16.78 0.09 14.80
C ILE A 191 -15.34 0.57 14.66
N GLY A 192 -14.58 0.52 15.75
CA GLY A 192 -13.14 0.77 15.73
C GLY A 192 -12.35 -0.53 15.68
N MET A 193 -11.03 -0.41 15.58
CA MET A 193 -10.08 -1.52 15.41
C MET A 193 -10.35 -2.71 16.35
N LYS A 194 -10.50 -2.48 17.66
CA LYS A 194 -10.71 -3.56 18.64
C LYS A 194 -12.01 -4.32 18.39
N THR A 195 -13.09 -3.63 18.00
CA THR A 195 -14.37 -4.26 17.72
C THR A 195 -14.31 -5.04 16.41
N ALA A 196 -13.72 -4.46 15.36
CA ALA A 196 -13.54 -5.11 14.07
C ALA A 196 -12.66 -6.37 14.20
N ALA A 197 -11.52 -6.28 14.90
CA ALA A 197 -10.64 -7.43 15.14
C ALA A 197 -11.35 -8.55 15.91
N ARG A 198 -12.12 -8.22 16.96
CA ARG A 198 -12.90 -9.21 17.71
C ARG A 198 -13.94 -9.91 16.84
N LEU A 199 -14.64 -9.18 15.98
CA LEU A 199 -15.60 -9.74 15.04
C LEU A 199 -14.91 -10.69 14.05
N LEU A 200 -13.85 -10.26 13.41
CA LEU A 200 -13.14 -11.07 12.44
C LEU A 200 -12.50 -12.33 13.05
N ASN A 201 -11.97 -12.24 14.27
CA ASN A 201 -11.44 -13.38 14.99
C ASN A 201 -12.54 -14.37 15.44
N ALA A 202 -13.74 -13.87 15.75
CA ALA A 202 -14.87 -14.72 16.13
C ALA A 202 -15.57 -15.40 14.94
N TYR A 203 -15.72 -14.68 13.82
CA TYR A 203 -16.49 -15.16 12.66
C TYR A 203 -15.61 -15.65 11.51
N GLY A 204 -14.35 -15.28 11.47
CA GLY A 204 -13.36 -15.76 10.47
C GLY A 204 -13.20 -14.87 9.24
N SER A 205 -14.25 -14.25 8.73
CA SER A 205 -14.22 -13.36 7.54
C SER A 205 -15.27 -12.27 7.64
N LEU A 206 -15.16 -11.25 6.80
CA LEU A 206 -16.16 -10.18 6.71
C LEU A 206 -17.52 -10.73 6.28
N ASP A 207 -17.57 -11.66 5.32
CA ASP A 207 -18.80 -12.29 4.89
C ASP A 207 -19.50 -13.05 6.04
N ALA A 208 -18.73 -13.76 6.85
CA ALA A 208 -19.23 -14.46 8.03
C ALA A 208 -19.68 -13.47 9.13
N VAL A 209 -19.01 -12.33 9.28
CA VAL A 209 -19.46 -11.24 10.18
C VAL A 209 -20.80 -10.68 9.70
N ILE A 210 -20.95 -10.40 8.42
CA ILE A 210 -22.20 -9.89 7.84
C ILE A 210 -23.33 -10.91 8.04
N ALA A 211 -23.09 -12.18 7.77
CA ALA A 211 -24.08 -13.24 7.91
C ALA A 211 -24.45 -13.49 9.39
N GLY A 212 -23.44 -13.60 10.26
CA GLY A 212 -23.64 -13.97 11.67
C GLY A 212 -24.08 -12.80 12.54
N ALA A 213 -23.32 -11.71 12.55
CA ALA A 213 -23.62 -10.54 13.38
C ALA A 213 -24.87 -9.79 12.88
N GLY A 214 -25.16 -9.87 11.57
CA GLY A 214 -26.36 -9.32 10.97
C GLY A 214 -27.67 -9.94 11.50
N ILE A 215 -27.64 -11.14 12.03
CA ILE A 215 -28.81 -11.83 12.60
C ILE A 215 -29.05 -11.39 14.05
N LEU A 216 -28.00 -10.88 14.74
CA LEU A 216 -28.11 -10.51 16.15
C LEU A 216 -29.01 -9.31 16.35
N LYS A 217 -29.99 -9.42 17.28
CA LYS A 217 -30.84 -8.31 17.75
C LYS A 217 -30.07 -7.43 18.75
N THR A 218 -28.95 -6.88 18.28
CA THR A 218 -28.06 -5.99 19.05
C THR A 218 -27.84 -4.70 18.29
N PRO A 219 -27.49 -3.58 18.96
CA PRO A 219 -27.18 -2.33 18.28
C PRO A 219 -26.03 -2.47 17.22
N LEU A 220 -25.14 -3.43 17.43
CA LEU A 220 -24.09 -3.76 16.48
C LEU A 220 -24.66 -4.45 15.23
N GLY A 221 -25.48 -5.48 15.42
CA GLY A 221 -26.13 -6.18 14.30
C GLY A 221 -27.05 -5.26 13.50
N GLU A 222 -27.77 -4.35 14.18
CA GLU A 222 -28.60 -3.34 13.52
C GLU A 222 -27.77 -2.41 12.62
N ARG A 223 -26.63 -1.92 13.11
CA ARG A 223 -25.72 -1.09 12.30
C ARG A 223 -25.15 -1.83 11.11
N LEU A 224 -24.65 -3.05 11.29
CA LEU A 224 -24.13 -3.87 10.20
C LEU A 224 -25.16 -4.09 9.08
N ARG A 225 -26.44 -4.23 9.45
CA ARG A 225 -27.54 -4.32 8.47
C ARG A 225 -27.85 -2.98 7.80
N ALA A 226 -27.96 -1.92 8.61
CA ALA A 226 -28.32 -0.59 8.13
C ALA A 226 -27.22 0.03 7.23
N GLU A 227 -25.95 -0.26 7.52
CA GLU A 227 -24.79 0.31 6.83
C GLU A 227 -24.12 -0.70 5.89
N ARG A 228 -24.85 -1.74 5.45
CA ARG A 228 -24.29 -2.78 4.59
C ARG A 228 -23.73 -2.24 3.28
N GLU A 229 -24.43 -1.32 2.64
CA GLU A 229 -23.98 -0.72 1.38
C GLU A 229 -22.65 0.03 1.55
N ILE A 230 -22.53 0.82 2.61
CA ILE A 230 -21.28 1.56 2.89
C ILE A 230 -20.14 0.62 3.29
N LEU A 231 -20.43 -0.52 3.92
CA LEU A 231 -19.45 -1.54 4.22
C LEU A 231 -18.92 -2.21 2.94
N GLU A 232 -19.78 -2.52 1.98
CA GLU A 232 -19.35 -3.07 0.69
C GLU A 232 -18.50 -2.06 -0.12
N ILE A 233 -18.89 -0.79 -0.10
CA ILE A 233 -18.06 0.29 -0.68
C ILE A 233 -16.69 0.32 0.02
N SER A 234 -16.66 0.31 1.35
CA SER A 234 -15.42 0.30 2.12
C SER A 234 -14.54 -0.90 1.79
N ARG A 235 -15.14 -2.09 1.66
CA ARG A 235 -14.45 -3.32 1.24
C ARG A 235 -13.78 -3.16 -0.13
N CYS A 236 -14.52 -2.61 -1.09
CA CYS A 236 -13.95 -2.36 -2.41
C CYS A 236 -12.80 -1.34 -2.36
N LEU A 237 -12.94 -0.26 -1.58
CA LEU A 237 -11.94 0.80 -1.48
C LEU A 237 -10.60 0.31 -0.90
N VAL A 238 -10.64 -0.59 0.10
CA VAL A 238 -9.43 -1.13 0.72
C VAL A 238 -8.82 -2.30 -0.04
N SER A 239 -9.55 -2.87 -1.00
CA SER A 239 -9.06 -3.99 -1.79
C SER A 239 -8.00 -3.55 -2.78
N LEU A 240 -6.98 -4.39 -2.99
CA LEU A 240 -5.95 -4.20 -4.00
C LEU A 240 -6.37 -4.86 -5.32
N LYS A 241 -6.15 -4.18 -6.45
CA LYS A 241 -6.22 -4.80 -7.77
C LYS A 241 -5.01 -5.70 -7.99
N LEU A 242 -5.25 -6.90 -8.50
CA LEU A 242 -4.23 -7.90 -8.77
C LEU A 242 -4.07 -8.21 -10.28
N ASP A 243 -4.80 -7.50 -11.11
CA ASP A 243 -4.92 -7.72 -12.55
C ASP A 243 -4.54 -6.50 -13.41
N VAL A 244 -3.77 -5.57 -12.81
CA VAL A 244 -3.31 -4.37 -13.50
C VAL A 244 -2.38 -4.73 -14.67
N ARG A 245 -2.59 -4.11 -15.83
CA ARG A 245 -1.66 -4.19 -16.95
C ARG A 245 -0.42 -3.35 -16.66
N LEU A 246 0.62 -3.98 -16.11
CA LEU A 246 1.84 -3.28 -15.68
C LEU A 246 2.63 -2.64 -16.85
N GLY A 247 2.42 -3.10 -18.08
CA GLY A 247 3.16 -2.59 -19.25
C GLY A 247 4.66 -2.96 -19.26
N VAL A 248 5.09 -3.84 -18.33
CA VAL A 248 6.48 -4.26 -18.18
C VAL A 248 6.59 -5.78 -18.19
N THR A 249 7.74 -6.27 -18.64
CA THR A 249 8.15 -7.67 -18.56
C THR A 249 9.18 -7.85 -17.45
N TRP A 250 9.40 -9.06 -16.97
CA TRP A 250 10.44 -9.34 -15.99
C TRP A 250 11.83 -8.95 -16.46
N ASN A 251 12.13 -9.13 -17.75
CA ASN A 251 13.42 -8.71 -18.32
C ASN A 251 13.63 -7.19 -18.23
N MET A 252 12.56 -6.38 -18.33
CA MET A 252 12.66 -4.93 -18.16
C MET A 252 12.88 -4.55 -16.69
N LEU A 253 12.44 -5.38 -15.75
CA LEU A 253 12.63 -5.18 -14.31
C LEU A 253 13.94 -5.80 -13.80
N ALA A 254 14.70 -6.50 -14.65
CA ALA A 254 16.01 -7.04 -14.28
C ALA A 254 16.93 -5.93 -13.78
N TYR A 255 17.60 -6.17 -12.66
CA TYR A 255 18.49 -5.22 -12.02
C TYR A 255 19.84 -5.87 -11.76
N ASP A 256 20.87 -5.26 -12.32
CA ASP A 256 22.26 -5.65 -12.08
C ASP A 256 22.89 -4.62 -11.15
N SER A 257 23.26 -5.07 -9.96
CA SER A 257 24.04 -4.26 -9.02
C SER A 257 25.51 -4.24 -9.50
N ASN A 258 25.84 -3.40 -10.47
CA ASN A 258 27.22 -3.10 -10.85
C ASN A 258 27.78 -1.97 -10.00
#